data_7d5aa302e792f42d1cdc5c361c2e3a07
#
_entry.id   7d5aa302e792f42d1cdc5c361c2e3a07
#
_cell.length_a   1.000
_cell.length_b   1.000
_cell.length_c   1.000
_cell.angle_alpha   90.00
_cell.angle_beta   90.00
_cell.angle_gamma   90.00
#
_symmetry.space_group_name_H-M   'P 1'
#
loop_
_entity.id
_entity.type
_entity.pdbx_description
1 polymer ?
#
loop_
_entity_poly.entity_id
_entity_poly.type
_entity_poly.pdbx_seq_one_letter_code
_entity_poly.pdbx_strand_id
1 'polypeptide(L)'
;MSDQRTDDLIIIFDTTLRDGGQTRGVDFSAADKQFIAQALDDFGIDYIEGGWPGANPTDDMFFSKDQKLNNAKLVAFGMTRRGGRSVENDPGLNAILNAKTDATCLVGKTWDFHVTTALNIELDENLRMITESVAAAKARGHESMFDCEHYFDGYKANPDYALSCVQAAHQGGASWAVSYTHLTLPTRRG
;
A
#
# COMPACT_ATOMS: atom_id res chain seq x y z
N MET A 1 27.89 -23.02 20.04
CA MET A 1 27.20 -22.31 18.95
C MET A 1 25.73 -22.63 19.12
N SER A 2 24.98 -21.73 19.76
CA SER A 2 23.52 -21.87 19.96
C SER A 2 22.85 -21.56 18.63
N ASP A 3 22.21 -22.57 18.06
CA ASP A 3 21.31 -22.48 16.93
C ASP A 3 20.09 -21.66 17.40
N GLN A 4 20.15 -20.33 17.26
CA GLN A 4 18.98 -19.49 17.37
C GLN A 4 18.21 -19.67 16.06
N ARG A 5 17.31 -20.67 16.01
CA ARG A 5 16.20 -20.66 15.10
C ARG A 5 15.40 -19.41 15.46
N THR A 6 15.54 -18.35 14.67
CA THR A 6 14.50 -17.34 14.56
C THR A 6 13.27 -18.10 14.09
N ASP A 7 12.23 -18.16 14.92
CA ASP A 7 10.92 -18.60 14.46
C ASP A 7 10.57 -17.68 13.30
N ASP A 8 10.62 -18.21 12.06
CA ASP A 8 10.27 -17.47 10.85
C ASP A 8 8.77 -17.24 10.91
N LEU A 9 8.37 -16.11 11.51
CA LEU A 9 6.99 -15.69 11.57
C LEU A 9 6.51 -15.35 10.15
N ILE A 10 5.59 -16.14 9.64
CA ILE A 10 4.90 -15.84 8.38
C ILE A 10 3.78 -14.85 8.69
N ILE A 11 3.80 -13.69 8.03
CA ILE A 11 2.79 -12.65 8.14
C ILE A 11 1.90 -12.72 6.89
N ILE A 12 0.58 -12.75 7.09
CA ILE A 12 -0.39 -12.83 6.02
C ILE A 12 -1.05 -11.47 5.80
N PHE A 13 -0.92 -10.96 4.57
CA PHE A 13 -1.51 -9.71 4.11
C PHE A 13 -2.61 -10.01 3.10
N ASP A 14 -3.86 -9.70 3.44
CA ASP A 14 -5.04 -9.92 2.59
C ASP A 14 -5.46 -8.65 1.88
N THR A 15 -5.70 -8.73 0.56
CA THR A 15 -6.12 -7.61 -0.29
C THR A 15 -7.53 -7.78 -0.86
N THR A 16 -8.31 -8.71 -0.35
CA THR A 16 -9.67 -9.01 -0.85
C THR A 16 -10.54 -7.76 -0.95
N LEU A 17 -10.52 -6.90 0.07
CA LEU A 17 -11.39 -5.73 0.15
C LEU A 17 -10.94 -4.56 -0.74
N ARG A 18 -9.65 -4.53 -1.15
CA ARG A 18 -9.14 -3.50 -2.07
C ARG A 18 -8.94 -4.07 -3.47
N ASP A 19 -7.95 -4.92 -3.68
CA ASP A 19 -7.61 -5.45 -5.00
C ASP A 19 -8.67 -6.46 -5.48
N GLY A 20 -9.14 -7.33 -4.60
CA GLY A 20 -10.23 -8.26 -4.88
C GLY A 20 -11.52 -7.54 -5.30
N GLY A 21 -11.81 -6.37 -4.69
CA GLY A 21 -12.95 -5.51 -5.06
C GLY A 21 -12.85 -4.90 -6.46
N GLN A 22 -11.69 -4.91 -7.12
CA GLN A 22 -11.50 -4.47 -8.50
C GLN A 22 -11.84 -5.55 -9.53
N THR A 23 -12.16 -6.75 -9.08
CA THR A 23 -12.55 -7.86 -9.96
C THR A 23 -13.89 -7.57 -10.61
N ARG A 24 -14.00 -7.83 -11.92
CA ARG A 24 -15.25 -7.62 -12.66
C ARG A 24 -16.40 -8.43 -12.05
N GLY A 25 -17.48 -7.74 -11.69
CA GLY A 25 -18.69 -8.35 -11.10
C GLY A 25 -18.63 -8.47 -9.57
N VAL A 26 -17.58 -7.97 -8.94
CA VAL A 26 -17.48 -7.80 -7.48
C VAL A 26 -17.81 -6.34 -7.15
N ASP A 27 -18.75 -6.14 -6.24
CA ASP A 27 -19.14 -4.82 -5.75
C ASP A 27 -19.47 -4.95 -4.25
N PHE A 28 -18.58 -4.48 -3.41
CA PHE A 28 -18.76 -4.52 -1.96
C PHE A 28 -19.37 -3.20 -1.48
N SER A 29 -20.46 -3.30 -0.72
CA SER A 29 -20.90 -2.19 0.11
C SER A 29 -19.97 -2.01 1.33
N ALA A 30 -20.05 -0.86 2.00
CA ALA A 30 -19.30 -0.65 3.23
C ALA A 30 -19.68 -1.66 4.35
N ALA A 31 -20.91 -2.17 4.34
CA ALA A 31 -21.36 -3.22 5.26
C ALA A 31 -20.74 -4.57 4.91
N ASP A 32 -20.64 -4.92 3.63
CA ASP A 32 -19.95 -6.14 3.18
C ASP A 32 -18.48 -6.10 3.57
N LYS A 33 -17.81 -4.96 3.34
CA LYS A 33 -16.41 -4.77 3.74
C LYS A 33 -16.21 -4.97 5.25
N GLN A 34 -17.11 -4.43 6.07
CA GLN A 34 -17.05 -4.59 7.52
C GLN A 34 -17.22 -6.07 7.92
N PHE A 35 -18.18 -6.76 7.33
CA PHE A 35 -18.42 -8.18 7.60
C PHE A 35 -17.23 -9.05 7.19
N ILE A 36 -16.68 -8.82 5.99
CA ILE A 36 -15.52 -9.56 5.48
C ILE A 36 -14.27 -9.27 6.30
N ALA A 37 -14.04 -8.00 6.68
CA ALA A 37 -12.91 -7.63 7.53
C ALA A 37 -12.95 -8.38 8.87
N GLN A 38 -14.14 -8.49 9.50
CA GLN A 38 -14.29 -9.25 10.74
C GLN A 38 -14.04 -10.75 10.52
N ALA A 39 -14.51 -11.31 9.42
CA ALA A 39 -14.28 -12.73 9.11
C ALA A 39 -12.78 -13.03 8.87
N LEU A 40 -12.06 -12.12 8.22
CA LEU A 40 -10.61 -12.23 8.02
C LEU A 40 -9.84 -12.09 9.34
N ASP A 41 -10.26 -11.17 10.21
CA ASP A 41 -9.72 -11.00 11.56
C ASP A 41 -9.90 -12.27 12.41
N ASP A 42 -11.11 -12.84 12.40
CA ASP A 42 -11.44 -14.09 13.10
C ASP A 42 -10.67 -15.29 12.52
N PHE A 43 -10.35 -15.26 11.23
CA PHE A 43 -9.55 -16.29 10.56
C PHE A 43 -8.06 -16.21 10.91
N GLY A 44 -7.60 -15.09 11.45
CA GLY A 44 -6.21 -14.88 11.89
C GLY A 44 -5.31 -14.27 10.83
N ILE A 45 -5.85 -13.44 9.93
CA ILE A 45 -5.07 -12.61 9.01
C ILE A 45 -4.38 -11.49 9.80
N ASP A 46 -3.12 -11.19 9.48
CA ASP A 46 -2.33 -10.18 10.20
C ASP A 46 -2.62 -8.76 9.70
N TYR A 47 -2.79 -8.58 8.38
CA TYR A 47 -3.09 -7.29 7.74
C TYR A 47 -4.23 -7.42 6.75
N ILE A 48 -5.19 -6.50 6.82
CA ILE A 48 -6.35 -6.44 5.92
C ILE A 48 -6.33 -5.11 5.19
N GLU A 49 -6.06 -5.12 3.88
CA GLU A 49 -6.10 -3.94 3.03
C GLU A 49 -7.55 -3.59 2.68
N GLY A 50 -8.11 -2.64 3.43
CA GLY A 50 -9.54 -2.35 3.45
C GLY A 50 -10.06 -1.57 2.24
N GLY A 51 -9.20 -0.83 1.54
CA GLY A 51 -9.60 0.02 0.41
C GLY A 51 -8.72 1.24 0.25
N TRP A 52 -9.18 2.17 -0.60
CA TRP A 52 -8.48 3.42 -0.92
C TRP A 52 -9.32 4.64 -0.49
N PRO A 53 -9.08 5.19 0.71
CA PRO A 53 -9.74 6.43 1.16
C PRO A 53 -9.51 7.58 0.18
N GLY A 54 -10.57 8.31 -0.13
CA GLY A 54 -10.56 9.41 -1.10
C GLY A 54 -10.73 8.97 -2.56
N ALA A 55 -10.78 7.68 -2.86
CA ALA A 55 -10.99 7.19 -4.22
C ALA A 55 -12.47 6.98 -4.56
N ASN A 56 -13.27 6.56 -3.59
CA ASN A 56 -14.70 6.30 -3.77
C ASN A 56 -15.48 6.41 -2.45
N PRO A 57 -16.81 6.67 -2.51
CA PRO A 57 -17.62 6.84 -1.30
C PRO A 57 -17.74 5.62 -0.41
N THR A 58 -17.63 4.41 -0.96
CA THR A 58 -17.70 3.16 -0.18
C THR A 58 -16.49 3.03 0.74
N ASP A 59 -15.29 3.30 0.22
CA ASP A 59 -14.06 3.25 1.02
C ASP A 59 -14.04 4.40 2.04
N ASP A 60 -14.50 5.60 1.66
CA ASP A 60 -14.64 6.72 2.59
C ASP A 60 -15.56 6.35 3.78
N MET A 61 -16.71 5.72 3.47
CA MET A 61 -17.66 5.29 4.50
C MET A 61 -17.06 4.18 5.37
N PHE A 62 -16.34 3.23 4.80
CA PHE A 62 -15.69 2.14 5.54
C PHE A 62 -14.66 2.70 6.52
N PHE A 63 -13.74 3.55 6.07
CA PHE A 63 -12.69 4.15 6.91
C PHE A 63 -13.16 5.29 7.83
N SER A 64 -14.38 5.80 7.67
CA SER A 64 -14.95 6.79 8.59
C SER A 64 -15.28 6.20 9.95
N LYS A 65 -15.47 4.89 10.03
CA LYS A 65 -15.78 4.14 11.25
C LYS A 65 -14.57 3.42 11.77
N ASP A 66 -14.49 3.25 13.07
CA ASP A 66 -13.52 2.38 13.70
C ASP A 66 -13.94 0.92 13.47
N GLN A 67 -13.11 0.20 12.72
CA GLN A 67 -13.27 -1.22 12.46
C GLN A 67 -12.63 -2.00 13.62
N LYS A 68 -13.43 -2.39 14.60
CA LYS A 68 -12.95 -3.08 15.81
C LYS A 68 -12.44 -4.47 15.49
N LEU A 69 -11.23 -4.55 14.95
CA LEU A 69 -10.50 -5.80 14.73
C LEU A 69 -9.73 -6.16 16.01
N ASN A 70 -9.61 -7.44 16.33
CA ASN A 70 -8.96 -7.92 17.54
C ASN A 70 -7.52 -8.38 17.29
N ASN A 71 -7.24 -8.88 16.10
CA ASN A 71 -5.98 -9.51 15.72
C ASN A 71 -5.31 -8.78 14.55
N ALA A 72 -6.08 -8.50 13.49
CA ALA A 72 -5.58 -7.89 12.27
C ALA A 72 -5.36 -6.39 12.40
N LYS A 73 -4.34 -5.88 11.70
CA LYS A 73 -4.18 -4.44 11.45
C LYS A 73 -4.92 -4.06 10.18
N LEU A 74 -5.77 -3.04 10.28
CA LEU A 74 -6.40 -2.45 9.11
C LEU A 74 -5.39 -1.61 8.34
N VAL A 75 -5.37 -1.75 7.01
CA VAL A 75 -4.47 -1.03 6.10
C VAL A 75 -5.27 -0.17 5.13
N ALA A 76 -4.94 1.11 5.06
CA ALA A 76 -5.42 2.01 4.01
C ALA A 76 -4.41 2.04 2.86
N PHE A 77 -4.89 1.77 1.65
CA PHE A 77 -4.10 1.82 0.43
C PHE A 77 -4.21 3.18 -0.24
N GLY A 78 -3.18 3.60 -0.96
CA GLY A 78 -3.25 4.72 -1.88
C GLY A 78 -1.91 5.10 -2.46
N MET A 79 -1.87 6.21 -3.21
CA MET A 79 -0.64 6.66 -3.86
C MET A 79 0.17 7.60 -2.96
N THR A 80 1.49 7.65 -3.23
CA THR A 80 2.33 8.76 -2.77
C THR A 80 1.76 10.10 -3.23
N ARG A 81 2.18 11.22 -2.62
CA ARG A 81 1.79 12.56 -3.08
C ARG A 81 2.04 12.74 -4.58
N ARG A 82 1.33 13.63 -5.20
CA ARG A 82 1.53 13.98 -6.62
C ARG A 82 2.75 14.86 -6.80
N GLY A 83 3.40 14.74 -7.94
CA GLY A 83 4.47 15.65 -8.35
C GLY A 83 4.05 17.11 -8.28
N GLY A 84 4.94 17.97 -7.81
CA GLY A 84 4.70 19.41 -7.64
C GLY A 84 3.77 19.80 -6.48
N ARG A 85 3.32 18.87 -5.63
CA ARG A 85 2.56 19.15 -4.42
C ARG A 85 3.37 18.83 -3.18
N SER A 86 3.11 19.53 -2.08
CA SER A 86 3.58 19.09 -0.77
C SER A 86 2.61 18.05 -0.17
N VAL A 87 3.06 17.35 0.85
CA VAL A 87 2.22 16.39 1.61
C VAL A 87 0.93 17.04 2.11
N GLU A 88 1.03 18.26 2.66
CA GLU A 88 -0.10 18.99 3.23
C GLU A 88 -1.13 19.41 2.19
N ASN A 89 -0.68 19.62 0.95
CA ASN A 89 -1.50 20.12 -0.14
C ASN A 89 -1.96 19.04 -1.12
N ASP A 90 -1.72 17.76 -0.80
CA ASP A 90 -2.22 16.65 -1.61
C ASP A 90 -3.48 16.05 -0.99
N PRO A 91 -4.67 16.29 -1.56
CA PRO A 91 -5.92 15.81 -0.98
C PRO A 91 -6.03 14.27 -1.01
N GLY A 92 -5.43 13.60 -2.00
CA GLY A 92 -5.44 12.14 -2.09
C GLY A 92 -4.62 11.51 -0.95
N LEU A 93 -3.39 11.97 -0.76
CA LEU A 93 -2.56 11.52 0.34
C LEU A 93 -3.18 11.87 1.69
N ASN A 94 -3.72 13.09 1.85
CA ASN A 94 -4.37 13.50 3.09
C ASN A 94 -5.60 12.64 3.44
N ALA A 95 -6.37 12.18 2.47
CA ALA A 95 -7.48 11.25 2.72
C ALA A 95 -6.98 9.94 3.36
N ILE A 96 -5.86 9.40 2.86
CA ILE A 96 -5.23 8.20 3.41
C ILE A 96 -4.68 8.47 4.82
N LEU A 97 -3.94 9.57 5.00
CA LEU A 97 -3.32 9.94 6.28
C LEU A 97 -4.33 10.25 7.39
N ASN A 98 -5.57 10.59 7.04
CA ASN A 98 -6.65 10.87 7.99
C ASN A 98 -7.63 9.69 8.16
N ALA A 99 -7.43 8.59 7.45
CA ALA A 99 -8.24 7.39 7.58
C ALA A 99 -8.08 6.78 9.00
N LYS A 100 -9.15 6.18 9.51
CA LYS A 100 -9.08 5.40 10.76
C LYS A 100 -8.49 4.03 10.44
N THR A 101 -7.19 3.92 10.56
CA THR A 101 -6.41 2.75 10.17
C THR A 101 -5.17 2.59 11.04
N ASP A 102 -4.65 1.37 11.16
CA ASP A 102 -3.42 1.06 11.92
C ASP A 102 -2.19 1.24 11.03
N ALA A 103 -2.35 0.97 9.74
CA ALA A 103 -1.25 0.98 8.78
C ALA A 103 -1.67 1.60 7.45
N THR A 104 -0.68 2.04 6.68
CA THR A 104 -0.87 2.52 5.30
C THR A 104 0.05 1.76 4.35
N CYS A 105 -0.46 1.41 3.18
CA CYS A 105 0.32 0.88 2.07
C CYS A 105 0.31 1.89 0.93
N LEU A 106 1.43 2.58 0.72
CA LEU A 106 1.55 3.64 -0.27
C LEU A 106 2.23 3.11 -1.53
N VAL A 107 1.49 3.08 -2.64
CA VAL A 107 2.04 2.68 -3.94
C VAL A 107 2.80 3.81 -4.61
N GLY A 108 3.99 3.50 -5.13
CA GLY A 108 4.79 4.41 -5.94
C GLY A 108 5.49 3.70 -7.08
N LYS A 109 5.77 4.44 -8.16
CA LYS A 109 6.46 3.90 -9.33
C LYS A 109 7.92 3.59 -9.00
N THR A 110 8.35 2.36 -9.31
CA THR A 110 9.74 1.92 -9.13
C THR A 110 10.44 1.58 -10.44
N TRP A 111 9.76 1.79 -11.56
CA TRP A 111 10.31 1.70 -12.89
C TRP A 111 10.44 3.11 -13.50
N ASP A 112 11.66 3.52 -13.83
CA ASP A 112 11.99 4.86 -14.37
C ASP A 112 11.18 5.22 -15.62
N PHE A 113 10.92 4.25 -16.50
CA PHE A 113 10.04 4.42 -17.65
C PHE A 113 8.63 4.89 -17.25
N HIS A 114 8.05 4.31 -16.20
CA HIS A 114 6.72 4.74 -15.71
C HIS A 114 6.76 6.11 -15.04
N VAL A 115 7.85 6.46 -14.38
CA VAL A 115 8.01 7.79 -13.77
C VAL A 115 8.02 8.88 -14.85
N THR A 116 8.82 8.67 -15.90
CA THR A 116 8.97 9.67 -16.96
C THR A 116 7.78 9.70 -17.92
N THR A 117 7.16 8.55 -18.23
CA THR A 117 6.07 8.47 -19.23
C THR A 117 4.67 8.59 -18.63
N ALA A 118 4.42 7.99 -17.46
CA ALA A 118 3.09 8.00 -16.86
C ALA A 118 2.89 9.13 -15.87
N LEU A 119 3.91 9.43 -15.02
CA LEU A 119 3.85 10.55 -14.09
C LEU A 119 4.33 11.86 -14.71
N ASN A 120 5.16 11.80 -15.75
CA ASN A 120 5.78 12.94 -16.43
C ASN A 120 6.52 13.87 -15.45
N ILE A 121 7.34 13.28 -14.60
CA ILE A 121 8.17 13.97 -13.60
C ILE A 121 9.61 13.46 -13.67
N GLU A 122 10.52 14.22 -13.03
CA GLU A 122 11.91 13.81 -12.86
C GLU A 122 12.05 12.65 -11.86
N LEU A 123 13.07 11.81 -12.05
CA LEU A 123 13.32 10.66 -11.19
C LEU A 123 13.55 11.07 -9.73
N ASP A 124 14.29 12.14 -9.49
CA ASP A 124 14.56 12.67 -8.15
C ASP A 124 13.28 13.17 -7.45
N GLU A 125 12.33 13.72 -8.22
CA GLU A 125 11.04 14.11 -7.64
C GLU A 125 10.26 12.89 -7.16
N ASN A 126 10.27 11.79 -7.92
CA ASN A 126 9.62 10.56 -7.49
C ASN A 126 10.26 10.00 -6.20
N LEU A 127 11.58 10.04 -6.07
CA LEU A 127 12.26 9.62 -4.83
C LEU A 127 11.85 10.50 -3.64
N ARG A 128 11.74 11.81 -3.82
CA ARG A 128 11.21 12.72 -2.79
C ARG A 128 9.75 12.40 -2.44
N MET A 129 8.90 12.17 -3.44
CA MET A 129 7.50 11.80 -3.24
C MET A 129 7.38 10.54 -2.36
N ILE A 130 8.18 9.53 -2.63
CA ILE A 130 8.22 8.29 -1.84
C ILE A 130 8.62 8.59 -0.39
N THR A 131 9.79 9.22 -0.20
CA THR A 131 10.33 9.49 1.15
C THR A 131 9.37 10.34 1.98
N GLU A 132 8.87 11.44 1.42
CA GLU A 132 8.01 12.39 2.13
C GLU A 132 6.64 11.78 2.49
N SER A 133 6.05 11.00 1.57
CA SER A 133 4.74 10.39 1.80
C SER A 133 4.81 9.30 2.88
N VAL A 134 5.83 8.45 2.83
CA VAL A 134 6.08 7.41 3.84
C VAL A 134 6.36 8.04 5.20
N ALA A 135 7.20 9.08 5.25
CA ALA A 135 7.52 9.80 6.48
C ALA A 135 6.27 10.47 7.09
N ALA A 136 5.39 11.00 6.25
CA ALA A 136 4.13 11.62 6.70
C ALA A 136 3.17 10.59 7.32
N ALA A 137 3.05 9.40 6.73
CA ALA A 137 2.24 8.32 7.29
C ALA A 137 2.78 7.88 8.66
N LYS A 138 4.09 7.69 8.76
CA LYS A 138 4.75 7.37 10.03
C LYS A 138 4.56 8.46 11.09
N ALA A 139 4.64 9.73 10.70
CA ALA A 139 4.45 10.86 11.61
C ALA A 139 3.00 10.96 12.14
N ARG A 140 2.02 10.39 11.43
CA ARG A 140 0.63 10.26 11.89
C ARG A 140 0.40 9.07 12.81
N GLY A 141 1.44 8.27 13.07
CA GLY A 141 1.37 7.07 13.91
C GLY A 141 0.98 5.79 13.17
N HIS A 142 0.84 5.83 11.85
CA HIS A 142 0.57 4.63 11.06
C HIS A 142 1.84 3.80 10.89
N GLU A 143 1.72 2.48 10.94
CA GLU A 143 2.73 1.61 10.36
C GLU A 143 2.75 1.83 8.85
N SER A 144 3.89 2.22 8.29
CA SER A 144 3.98 2.60 6.88
C SER A 144 4.61 1.49 6.05
N MET A 145 3.92 1.13 4.97
CA MET A 145 4.37 0.18 3.97
C MET A 145 4.50 0.89 2.62
N PHE A 146 5.42 0.41 1.80
CA PHE A 146 5.61 0.93 0.45
C PHE A 146 5.43 -0.18 -0.57
N ASP A 147 4.48 -0.01 -1.47
CA ASP A 147 4.22 -0.90 -2.60
C ASP A 147 5.06 -0.45 -3.80
N CYS A 148 6.06 -1.27 -4.13
CA CYS A 148 7.03 -1.04 -5.19
C CYS A 148 6.44 -1.44 -6.55
N GLU A 149 5.58 -0.61 -7.13
CA GLU A 149 4.88 -0.94 -8.36
C GLU A 149 5.85 -1.18 -9.52
N HIS A 150 5.70 -2.33 -10.19
CA HIS A 150 6.57 -2.80 -11.27
C HIS A 150 8.06 -2.93 -10.92
N TYR A 151 8.35 -3.28 -9.66
CA TYR A 151 9.72 -3.36 -9.15
C TYR A 151 10.63 -4.23 -10.02
N PHE A 152 10.20 -5.44 -10.36
CA PHE A 152 11.05 -6.38 -11.11
C PHE A 152 11.29 -5.96 -12.56
N ASP A 153 10.32 -5.30 -13.19
CA ASP A 153 10.52 -4.72 -14.53
C ASP A 153 11.48 -3.53 -14.45
N GLY A 154 11.29 -2.67 -13.44
CA GLY A 154 12.20 -1.56 -13.17
C GLY A 154 13.61 -2.05 -12.86
N TYR A 155 13.75 -3.07 -12.02
CA TYR A 155 15.06 -3.63 -11.66
C TYR A 155 15.79 -4.24 -12.86
N LYS A 156 15.09 -4.92 -13.77
CA LYS A 156 15.69 -5.46 -15.01
C LYS A 156 16.14 -4.35 -15.95
N ALA A 157 15.41 -3.24 -16.02
CA ALA A 157 15.72 -2.12 -16.90
C ALA A 157 16.77 -1.17 -16.32
N ASN A 158 16.64 -0.83 -15.04
CA ASN A 158 17.50 0.11 -14.31
C ASN A 158 17.57 -0.28 -12.82
N PRO A 159 18.45 -1.22 -12.46
CA PRO A 159 18.54 -1.75 -11.10
C PRO A 159 18.88 -0.67 -10.06
N ASP A 160 19.73 0.29 -10.41
CA ASP A 160 20.16 1.35 -9.48
C ASP A 160 18.97 2.24 -9.11
N TYR A 161 18.13 2.59 -10.07
CA TYR A 161 16.94 3.40 -9.80
C TYR A 161 15.88 2.63 -9.01
N ALA A 162 15.59 1.39 -9.37
CA ALA A 162 14.64 0.57 -8.64
C ALA A 162 15.05 0.38 -7.16
N LEU A 163 16.33 0.14 -6.90
CA LEU A 163 16.89 0.10 -5.55
C LEU A 163 16.78 1.45 -4.83
N SER A 164 17.05 2.55 -5.53
CA SER A 164 16.92 3.90 -4.96
C SER A 164 15.49 4.19 -4.49
N CYS A 165 14.46 3.68 -5.17
CA CYS A 165 13.07 3.81 -4.73
C CYS A 165 12.81 3.06 -3.41
N VAL A 166 13.33 1.85 -3.26
CA VAL A 166 13.21 1.08 -2.00
C VAL A 166 13.98 1.78 -0.87
N GLN A 167 15.17 2.30 -1.17
CA GLN A 167 15.96 3.05 -0.19
C GLN A 167 15.22 4.34 0.24
N ALA A 168 14.58 5.05 -0.69
CA ALA A 168 13.77 6.23 -0.40
C ALA A 168 12.61 5.90 0.55
N ALA A 169 11.92 4.77 0.33
CA ALA A 169 10.88 4.29 1.23
C ALA A 169 11.44 3.94 2.62
N HIS A 170 12.57 3.25 2.68
CA HIS A 170 13.25 2.93 3.93
C HIS A 170 13.67 4.21 4.70
N GLN A 171 14.24 5.21 4.02
CA GLN A 171 14.59 6.51 4.60
C GLN A 171 13.36 7.25 5.14
N GLY A 172 12.21 7.15 4.48
CA GLY A 172 10.92 7.64 4.98
C GLY A 172 10.42 6.88 6.21
N GLY A 173 10.96 5.69 6.47
CA GLY A 173 10.66 4.85 7.63
C GLY A 173 9.61 3.79 7.34
N ALA A 174 9.51 3.30 6.10
CA ALA A 174 8.70 2.14 5.78
C ALA A 174 9.16 0.92 6.57
N SER A 175 8.18 0.20 7.16
CA SER A 175 8.42 -1.07 7.85
C SER A 175 8.51 -2.23 6.87
N TRP A 176 7.80 -2.13 5.74
CA TRP A 176 7.70 -3.17 4.71
C TRP A 176 7.82 -2.57 3.32
N ALA A 177 8.48 -3.30 2.43
CA ALA A 177 8.47 -3.04 0.98
C ALA A 177 7.76 -4.22 0.30
N VAL A 178 6.68 -3.93 -0.40
CA VAL A 178 5.90 -4.91 -1.15
C VAL A 178 6.47 -4.99 -2.56
N SER A 179 6.70 -6.19 -3.07
CA SER A 179 7.10 -6.40 -4.45
C SER A 179 6.34 -7.60 -5.04
N TYR A 180 5.97 -7.51 -6.31
CA TYR A 180 5.21 -8.55 -6.99
C TYR A 180 5.57 -8.62 -8.48
N THR A 181 5.38 -9.79 -9.08
CA THR A 181 5.52 -9.98 -10.53
C THR A 181 4.20 -9.80 -11.28
N HIS A 182 3.06 -10.08 -10.61
CA HIS A 182 1.72 -9.98 -11.18
C HIS A 182 0.73 -9.52 -10.10
N LEU A 183 -0.18 -8.60 -10.46
CA LEU A 183 -1.30 -8.20 -9.61
C LEU A 183 -2.42 -9.25 -9.56
N THR A 184 -2.49 -10.12 -10.57
CA THR A 184 -3.46 -11.20 -10.65
C THR A 184 -2.77 -12.50 -11.00
N LEU A 185 -3.29 -13.63 -10.48
CA LEU A 185 -2.84 -14.93 -10.91
C LEU A 185 -3.00 -15.05 -12.42
N PRO A 186 -1.98 -15.56 -13.15
CA PRO A 186 -2.10 -15.78 -14.58
C PRO A 186 -3.24 -16.75 -14.85
N THR A 187 -4.34 -16.26 -15.40
CA THR A 187 -5.42 -17.11 -15.89
C THR A 187 -4.88 -17.88 -17.10
N ARG A 188 -4.66 -19.19 -16.95
CA ARG A 188 -4.45 -20.05 -18.10
C ARG A 188 -5.71 -19.94 -18.97
N ARG A 189 -5.58 -19.28 -20.11
CA ARG A 189 -6.52 -19.54 -21.21
C ARG A 189 -6.17 -20.93 -21.72
N GLY A 190 -7.08 -21.86 -21.51
CA GLY A 190 -7.04 -23.16 -22.14
C GLY A 190 -7.13 -23.04 -23.66
#